data_50f55441e77f67038a4e06bec106cf97
#
_entry.id   50f55441e77f67038a4e06bec106cf97
#
_cell.length_a   1.000
_cell.length_b   1.000
_cell.length_c   1.000
_cell.angle_alpha   90.00
_cell.angle_beta   90.00
_cell.angle_gamma   90.00
#
_symmetry.space_group_name_H-M   'P 1'
#
loop_
_entity.id
_entity.type
_entity.pdbx_description
1 polymer ?
#
loop_
_entity_poly.entity_id
_entity_poly.type
_entity_poly.pdbx_seq_one_letter_code
_entity_poly.pdbx_strand_id
1 'polypeptide(L)'
;TFHLREGVKFHSNKDFKPSRDFNADDVVFTFNRMLKPDHPFRVAYPTEFPYFNGMGLNKKIKSIEKTGPLTVVFTLNTVDAAFIQNIAMSFAAILSAEYAEQLMAKGDPRDINQQPIGTGPFVFQRYQKDSQIRYKANKEYWDPSRVKVDQLIFAINTDASVRMQKLRKNECQVTLNPRPADLDALKADKQLQICLLYTSDAADEEDS
;
A
#
# COMPACT_ATOMS: atom_id res chain seq x y z
N THR A 1 -17.29 13.78 -0.76
CA THR A 1 -17.33 13.49 0.69
C THR A 1 -17.11 12.02 0.90
N PHE A 2 -16.28 11.66 1.91
CA PHE A 2 -16.06 10.29 2.35
C PHE A 2 -16.50 10.17 3.81
N HIS A 3 -17.27 9.14 4.09
CA HIS A 3 -17.62 8.72 5.43
C HIS A 3 -16.73 7.54 5.79
N LEU A 4 -15.88 7.72 6.80
CA LEU A 4 -14.89 6.75 7.21
C LEU A 4 -15.50 5.68 8.10
N ARG A 5 -14.93 4.49 8.09
CA ARG A 5 -15.32 3.38 8.96
C ARG A 5 -14.90 3.67 10.39
N GLU A 6 -15.81 3.50 11.34
CA GLU A 6 -15.55 3.58 12.77
C GLU A 6 -14.86 2.33 13.29
N GLY A 7 -14.09 2.47 14.38
CA GLY A 7 -13.46 1.35 15.10
C GLY A 7 -12.29 0.69 14.37
N VAL A 8 -11.73 1.33 13.34
CA VAL A 8 -10.55 0.81 12.62
C VAL A 8 -9.30 1.17 13.40
N LYS A 9 -8.51 0.14 13.78
CA LYS A 9 -7.31 0.30 14.58
C LYS A 9 -6.05 0.31 13.75
N PHE A 10 -5.14 1.23 14.09
CA PHE A 10 -3.78 1.16 13.59
C PHE A 10 -2.98 0.03 14.26
N HIS A 11 -2.02 -0.50 13.53
CA HIS A 11 -1.06 -1.45 14.08
C HIS A 11 -0.23 -0.80 15.20
N SER A 12 0.31 -1.63 16.07
CA SER A 12 1.34 -1.25 17.04
C SER A 12 2.65 -1.97 16.76
N ASN A 13 3.76 -1.36 17.15
CA ASN A 13 5.07 -1.99 17.20
C ASN A 13 5.73 -1.76 18.58
N LYS A 14 7.02 -2.09 18.72
CA LYS A 14 7.75 -1.90 19.98
C LYS A 14 7.88 -0.43 20.40
N ASP A 15 7.89 0.48 19.43
CA ASP A 15 8.19 1.91 19.63
C ASP A 15 6.94 2.79 19.52
N PHE A 16 5.82 2.26 19.04
CA PHE A 16 4.57 2.98 18.83
C PHE A 16 3.35 2.15 19.25
N LYS A 17 2.50 2.76 20.06
CA LYS A 17 1.16 2.27 20.41
C LYS A 17 0.16 3.38 20.10
N PRO A 18 -0.80 3.16 19.19
CA PRO A 18 -1.84 4.15 18.91
C PRO A 18 -2.63 4.50 20.16
N SER A 19 -2.88 5.79 20.40
CA SER A 19 -3.74 6.25 21.50
C SER A 19 -5.20 6.34 21.09
N ARG A 20 -5.47 6.26 19.78
CA ARG A 20 -6.81 6.38 19.18
C ARG A 20 -6.95 5.49 17.95
N ASP A 21 -8.20 5.27 17.56
CA ASP A 21 -8.54 4.64 16.29
C ASP A 21 -8.28 5.58 15.10
N PHE A 22 -8.26 5.01 13.90
CA PHE A 22 -8.21 5.73 12.63
C PHE A 22 -9.36 6.75 12.54
N ASN A 23 -9.05 7.94 12.05
CA ASN A 23 -10.04 9.00 11.86
C ASN A 23 -9.69 9.93 10.68
N ALA A 24 -10.44 11.04 10.55
CA ALA A 24 -10.28 12.00 9.48
C ALA A 24 -8.91 12.71 9.48
N ASP A 25 -8.25 12.87 10.62
CA ASP A 25 -6.94 13.52 10.72
C ASP A 25 -5.87 12.74 9.95
N ASP A 26 -5.95 11.41 9.97
CA ASP A 26 -5.01 10.52 9.26
C ASP A 26 -5.14 10.67 7.74
N VAL A 27 -6.37 10.79 7.24
CA VAL A 27 -6.63 11.04 5.82
C VAL A 27 -6.12 12.42 5.40
N VAL A 28 -6.44 13.45 6.18
CA VAL A 28 -5.99 14.82 5.92
C VAL A 28 -4.48 14.92 5.94
N PHE A 29 -3.81 14.31 6.93
CA PHE A 29 -2.36 14.22 7.00
C PHE A 29 -1.78 13.57 5.75
N THR A 30 -2.26 12.38 5.40
CA THR A 30 -1.72 11.57 4.31
C THR A 30 -1.75 12.31 2.98
N PHE A 31 -2.89 12.92 2.64
CA PHE A 31 -3.04 13.59 1.36
C PHE A 31 -2.44 15.00 1.35
N ASN A 32 -2.53 15.77 2.43
CA ASN A 32 -1.88 17.08 2.50
C ASN A 32 -0.36 16.99 2.42
N ARG A 33 0.25 15.94 2.96
CA ARG A 33 1.68 15.66 2.79
C ARG A 33 2.06 15.50 1.32
N MET A 34 1.19 14.89 0.50
CA MET A 34 1.42 14.75 -0.95
C MET A 34 1.10 16.03 -1.71
N LEU A 35 0.03 16.74 -1.31
CA LEU A 35 -0.49 17.90 -2.01
C LEU A 35 0.33 19.16 -1.76
N LYS A 36 0.77 19.41 -0.52
CA LYS A 36 1.41 20.65 -0.09
C LYS A 36 2.93 20.49 0.02
N PRO A 37 3.72 21.17 -0.83
CA PRO A 37 5.17 21.10 -0.76
C PRO A 37 5.76 21.57 0.57
N ASP A 38 5.10 22.53 1.23
CA ASP A 38 5.47 23.14 2.52
C ASP A 38 4.93 22.37 3.75
N HIS A 39 4.30 21.22 3.55
CA HIS A 39 3.82 20.40 4.66
C HIS A 39 5.00 20.01 5.58
N PRO A 40 4.94 20.26 6.92
CA PRO A 40 6.06 20.07 7.82
C PRO A 40 6.74 18.71 7.73
N PHE A 41 5.95 17.63 7.64
CA PHE A 41 6.49 16.28 7.49
C PHE A 41 7.21 16.08 6.14
N ARG A 42 6.69 16.69 5.05
CA ARG A 42 7.34 16.64 3.74
C ARG A 42 8.65 17.42 3.70
N VAL A 43 8.70 18.54 4.40
CA VAL A 43 9.94 19.35 4.54
C VAL A 43 11.00 18.58 5.33
N ALA A 44 10.61 17.93 6.44
CA ALA A 44 11.53 17.15 7.26
C ALA A 44 12.01 15.85 6.59
N TYR A 45 11.15 15.26 5.75
CA TYR A 45 11.47 14.06 4.97
C TYR A 45 11.03 14.23 3.51
N PRO A 46 11.87 14.89 2.70
CA PRO A 46 11.59 15.10 1.28
C PRO A 46 11.40 13.78 0.56
N THR A 47 10.24 13.61 -0.06
CA THR A 47 9.84 12.39 -0.76
C THR A 47 9.11 12.75 -2.04
N GLU A 48 9.43 12.05 -3.13
CA GLU A 48 8.70 12.13 -4.38
C GLU A 48 7.43 11.30 -4.34
N PHE A 49 6.38 11.78 -5.01
CA PHE A 49 5.08 11.11 -5.13
C PHE A 49 4.74 10.89 -6.61
N PRO A 50 5.46 9.98 -7.30
CA PRO A 50 5.36 9.84 -8.77
C PRO A 50 3.95 9.47 -9.23
N TYR A 51 3.26 8.55 -8.57
CA TYR A 51 1.90 8.18 -8.93
C TYR A 51 0.91 9.31 -8.70
N PHE A 52 0.98 9.99 -7.55
CA PHE A 52 0.11 11.13 -7.22
C PHE A 52 0.28 12.27 -8.23
N ASN A 53 1.51 12.58 -8.57
CA ASN A 53 1.86 13.63 -9.55
C ASN A 53 1.56 13.19 -10.99
N GLY A 54 1.89 11.94 -11.36
CA GLY A 54 1.66 11.40 -12.69
C GLY A 54 0.19 11.34 -13.10
N MET A 55 -0.71 11.09 -12.13
CA MET A 55 -2.16 11.15 -12.34
C MET A 55 -2.71 12.58 -12.29
N GLY A 56 -1.87 13.58 -12.08
CA GLY A 56 -2.26 14.99 -11.99
C GLY A 56 -3.07 15.34 -10.75
N LEU A 57 -3.08 14.50 -9.71
CA LEU A 57 -3.85 14.72 -8.49
C LEU A 57 -3.43 15.99 -7.75
N ASN A 58 -2.15 16.36 -7.82
CA ASN A 58 -1.59 17.60 -7.30
C ASN A 58 -2.19 18.87 -7.94
N LYS A 59 -2.75 18.77 -9.16
CA LYS A 59 -3.43 19.87 -9.87
C LYS A 59 -4.95 19.76 -9.77
N LYS A 60 -5.48 18.55 -9.65
CA LYS A 60 -6.90 18.26 -9.60
C LYS A 60 -7.51 18.51 -8.22
N ILE A 61 -6.79 18.21 -7.14
CA ILE A 61 -7.27 18.41 -5.78
C ILE A 61 -7.05 19.88 -5.38
N LYS A 62 -8.14 20.55 -5.03
CA LYS A 62 -8.12 21.93 -4.50
C LYS A 62 -7.87 21.94 -2.99
N SER A 63 -8.64 21.14 -2.24
CA SER A 63 -8.51 21.04 -0.78
C SER A 63 -8.94 19.67 -0.27
N ILE A 64 -8.47 19.35 0.92
CA ILE A 64 -8.84 18.15 1.68
C ILE A 64 -9.12 18.61 3.10
N GLU A 65 -10.37 18.45 3.55
CA GLU A 65 -10.84 19.04 4.79
C GLU A 65 -11.57 17.99 5.64
N LYS A 66 -11.28 18.01 6.92
CA LYS A 66 -12.03 17.29 7.94
C LYS A 66 -13.29 18.11 8.28
N THR A 67 -14.48 17.55 8.07
CA THR A 67 -15.74 18.16 8.46
C THR A 67 -16.43 17.47 9.63
N GLY A 68 -15.86 16.37 10.09
CA GLY A 68 -16.27 15.62 11.27
C GLY A 68 -15.21 14.58 11.65
N PRO A 69 -15.32 13.92 12.79
CA PRO A 69 -14.31 12.93 13.24
C PRO A 69 -14.07 11.82 12.20
N LEU A 70 -15.12 11.41 11.49
CA LEU A 70 -15.12 10.36 10.48
C LEU A 70 -15.60 10.85 9.11
N THR A 71 -15.48 12.15 8.84
CA THR A 71 -15.92 12.73 7.56
C THR A 71 -14.85 13.61 6.96
N VAL A 72 -14.48 13.30 5.71
CA VAL A 72 -13.49 14.05 4.93
C VAL A 72 -14.10 14.50 3.61
N VAL A 73 -13.87 15.76 3.25
CA VAL A 73 -14.28 16.34 1.98
C VAL A 73 -13.06 16.62 1.12
N PHE A 74 -13.03 16.03 -0.07
CA PHE A 74 -12.10 16.39 -1.13
C PHE A 74 -12.83 17.37 -2.08
N THR A 75 -12.29 18.55 -2.25
CA THR A 75 -12.75 19.52 -3.25
C THR A 75 -11.81 19.43 -4.45
N LEU A 76 -12.38 19.26 -5.63
CA LEU A 76 -11.62 19.18 -6.88
C LEU A 76 -11.74 20.48 -7.66
N ASN A 77 -10.71 20.85 -8.41
CA ASN A 77 -10.72 22.00 -9.32
C ASN A 77 -11.61 21.74 -10.54
N THR A 78 -11.68 20.49 -10.99
CA THR A 78 -12.50 20.05 -12.13
C THR A 78 -13.09 18.68 -11.84
N VAL A 79 -14.18 18.33 -12.51
CA VAL A 79 -14.76 16.99 -12.42
C VAL A 79 -13.77 15.97 -12.98
N ASP A 80 -13.52 14.90 -12.21
CA ASP A 80 -12.64 13.80 -12.61
C ASP A 80 -13.34 12.46 -12.35
N ALA A 81 -13.82 11.81 -13.41
CA ALA A 81 -14.50 10.52 -13.32
C ALA A 81 -13.62 9.40 -12.79
N ALA A 82 -12.28 9.48 -12.98
CA ALA A 82 -11.32 8.48 -12.51
C ALA A 82 -10.83 8.75 -11.07
N PHE A 83 -11.27 9.84 -10.43
CA PHE A 83 -10.74 10.23 -9.12
C PHE A 83 -10.80 9.11 -8.08
N ILE A 84 -11.97 8.45 -7.95
CA ILE A 84 -12.17 7.38 -6.95
C ILE A 84 -11.25 6.19 -7.21
N GLN A 85 -11.11 5.78 -8.48
CA GLN A 85 -10.22 4.68 -8.88
C GLN A 85 -8.76 5.04 -8.60
N ASN A 86 -8.36 6.27 -8.87
CA ASN A 86 -7.00 6.75 -8.64
C ASN A 86 -6.63 6.72 -7.15
N ILE A 87 -7.51 7.20 -6.26
CA ILE A 87 -7.25 7.16 -4.81
C ILE A 87 -7.46 5.79 -4.17
N ALA A 88 -7.99 4.81 -4.91
CA ALA A 88 -8.06 3.41 -4.47
C ALA A 88 -6.74 2.65 -4.69
N MET A 89 -5.74 3.26 -5.32
CA MET A 89 -4.43 2.65 -5.55
C MET A 89 -3.56 2.65 -4.28
N SER A 90 -2.56 1.79 -4.25
CA SER A 90 -1.70 1.56 -3.08
C SER A 90 -0.93 2.78 -2.59
N PHE A 91 -0.59 3.73 -3.46
CA PHE A 91 0.09 4.98 -3.05
C PHE A 91 -0.75 5.84 -2.11
N ALA A 92 -2.07 5.69 -2.15
CA ALA A 92 -3.03 6.42 -1.33
C ALA A 92 -3.35 5.72 0.01
N ALA A 93 -2.57 4.69 0.39
CA ALA A 93 -2.70 4.05 1.69
C ALA A 93 -2.54 5.07 2.82
N ILE A 94 -3.51 5.07 3.75
CA ILE A 94 -3.56 6.06 4.83
C ILE A 94 -2.51 5.75 5.89
N LEU A 95 -1.75 6.76 6.25
CA LEU A 95 -0.73 6.75 7.29
C LEU A 95 -1.28 7.32 8.59
N SER A 96 -0.77 6.85 9.73
CA SER A 96 -1.13 7.42 11.04
C SER A 96 -0.49 8.79 11.23
N ALA A 97 -1.31 9.82 11.42
CA ALA A 97 -0.86 11.17 11.76
C ALA A 97 -0.14 11.18 13.11
N GLU A 98 -0.67 10.47 14.10
CA GLU A 98 -0.09 10.33 15.44
C GLU A 98 1.32 9.70 15.39
N TYR A 99 1.48 8.65 14.58
CA TYR A 99 2.80 8.04 14.40
C TYR A 99 3.79 9.00 13.71
N ALA A 100 3.32 9.71 12.69
CA ALA A 100 4.14 10.71 12.01
C ALA A 100 4.60 11.85 12.95
N GLU A 101 3.70 12.34 13.82
CA GLU A 101 4.04 13.33 14.86
C GLU A 101 5.09 12.81 15.83
N GLN A 102 4.94 11.55 16.28
CA GLN A 102 5.92 10.91 17.16
C GLN A 102 7.30 10.80 16.47
N LEU A 103 7.34 10.40 15.21
CA LEU A 103 8.58 10.30 14.44
C LEU A 103 9.25 11.67 14.24
N MET A 104 8.46 12.71 13.98
CA MET A 104 8.95 14.09 13.89
C MET A 104 9.58 14.54 15.21
N ALA A 105 8.91 14.27 16.33
CA ALA A 105 9.42 14.62 17.66
C ALA A 105 10.72 13.89 18.02
N LYS A 106 10.92 12.67 17.51
CA LYS A 106 12.15 11.87 17.67
C LYS A 106 13.27 12.27 16.70
N GLY A 107 12.98 13.03 15.65
CA GLY A 107 13.94 13.37 14.60
C GLY A 107 14.17 12.28 13.55
N ASP A 108 13.33 11.24 13.51
CA ASP A 108 13.45 10.09 12.62
C ASP A 108 12.25 9.93 11.66
N PRO A 109 11.85 10.96 10.88
CA PRO A 109 10.66 10.87 10.02
C PRO A 109 10.77 9.79 8.92
N ARG A 110 11.97 9.31 8.58
CA ARG A 110 12.21 8.22 7.62
C ARG A 110 11.63 6.89 8.06
N ASP A 111 11.46 6.69 9.37
CA ASP A 111 10.93 5.45 9.92
C ASP A 111 9.47 5.20 9.52
N ILE A 112 8.75 6.20 9.04
CA ILE A 112 7.41 6.01 8.48
C ILE A 112 7.37 4.98 7.34
N ASN A 113 8.48 4.86 6.58
CA ASN A 113 8.63 3.89 5.49
C ASN A 113 9.40 2.64 5.91
N GLN A 114 10.25 2.73 6.92
CA GLN A 114 11.09 1.60 7.38
C GLN A 114 10.40 0.74 8.44
N GLN A 115 9.55 1.36 9.25
CA GLN A 115 8.75 0.73 10.29
C GLN A 115 7.26 1.07 10.09
N PRO A 116 6.65 0.63 8.97
CA PRO A 116 5.33 1.09 8.57
C PRO A 116 4.26 0.68 9.58
N ILE A 117 3.37 1.62 9.89
CA ILE A 117 2.17 1.44 10.69
C ILE A 117 0.96 1.65 9.76
N GLY A 118 0.08 0.67 9.70
CA GLY A 118 -1.13 0.71 8.88
C GLY A 118 -2.33 0.14 9.62
N THR A 119 -3.45 0.02 8.90
CA THR A 119 -4.72 -0.54 9.39
C THR A 119 -5.09 -1.84 8.69
N GLY A 120 -4.17 -2.42 7.93
CA GLY A 120 -4.40 -3.57 7.07
C GLY A 120 -4.50 -4.92 7.81
N PRO A 121 -4.79 -6.01 7.07
CA PRO A 121 -4.94 -7.35 7.64
C PRO A 121 -3.63 -7.98 8.11
N PHE A 122 -2.49 -7.39 7.78
CA PHE A 122 -1.17 -7.90 8.15
C PHE A 122 -0.30 -6.80 8.76
N VAL A 123 0.30 -7.12 9.91
CA VAL A 123 1.21 -6.24 10.66
C VAL A 123 2.64 -6.52 10.25
N PHE A 124 3.35 -5.48 9.84
CA PHE A 124 4.78 -5.56 9.53
C PHE A 124 5.60 -6.07 10.73
N GLN A 125 6.52 -6.98 10.46
CA GLN A 125 7.41 -7.53 11.46
C GLN A 125 8.87 -7.15 11.20
N ARG A 126 9.32 -7.38 9.98
CA ARG A 126 10.73 -7.18 9.63
C ARG A 126 10.92 -7.13 8.11
N TYR A 127 11.80 -6.25 7.68
CA TYR A 127 12.43 -6.27 6.36
C TYR A 127 13.89 -6.67 6.51
N GLN A 128 14.29 -7.70 5.82
CA GLN A 128 15.68 -8.11 5.64
C GLN A 128 16.03 -7.87 4.17
N LYS A 129 16.90 -6.88 3.94
CA LYS A 129 17.28 -6.44 2.60
C LYS A 129 17.72 -7.64 1.74
N ASP A 130 17.26 -7.65 0.50
CA ASP A 130 17.57 -8.68 -0.52
C ASP A 130 17.22 -10.12 -0.12
N SER A 131 16.47 -10.31 0.95
CA SER A 131 16.10 -11.62 1.48
C SER A 131 14.60 -11.79 1.65
N GLN A 132 13.98 -11.05 2.58
CA GLN A 132 12.55 -11.23 2.84
C GLN A 132 11.90 -10.06 3.56
N ILE A 133 10.58 -9.95 3.39
CA ILE A 133 9.72 -9.11 4.22
C ILE A 133 8.75 -10.02 4.95
N ARG A 134 8.61 -9.85 6.26
CA ARG A 134 7.72 -10.64 7.10
C ARG A 134 6.61 -9.81 7.69
N TYR A 135 5.41 -10.40 7.67
CA TYR A 135 4.21 -9.88 8.31
C TYR A 135 3.56 -10.98 9.14
N LYS A 136 2.82 -10.58 10.17
CA LYS A 136 1.89 -11.46 10.91
C LYS A 136 0.46 -11.00 10.72
N ALA A 137 -0.49 -11.91 10.88
CA ALA A 137 -1.92 -11.60 10.87
C ALA A 137 -2.26 -10.51 11.89
N ASN A 138 -3.10 -9.55 11.49
CA ASN A 138 -3.68 -8.56 12.38
C ASN A 138 -4.97 -9.12 12.98
N LYS A 139 -4.93 -9.51 14.25
CA LYS A 139 -6.10 -10.04 14.97
C LYS A 139 -7.16 -8.96 15.27
N GLU A 140 -6.79 -7.69 15.20
CA GLU A 140 -7.69 -6.56 15.40
C GLU A 140 -8.14 -5.92 14.06
N TYR A 141 -7.96 -6.64 12.94
CA TYR A 141 -8.43 -6.16 11.65
C TYR A 141 -9.96 -6.06 11.63
N TRP A 142 -10.48 -4.97 11.11
CA TRP A 142 -11.90 -4.67 11.12
C TRP A 142 -12.79 -5.72 10.39
N ASP A 143 -12.20 -6.53 9.50
CA ASP A 143 -12.88 -7.64 8.84
C ASP A 143 -12.06 -8.95 9.04
N PRO A 144 -12.19 -9.61 10.19
CA PRO A 144 -11.42 -10.81 10.51
C PRO A 144 -11.69 -11.97 9.54
N SER A 145 -12.83 -11.94 8.82
CA SER A 145 -13.15 -12.95 7.82
C SER A 145 -12.18 -13.02 6.65
N ARG A 146 -11.45 -11.94 6.40
CA ARG A 146 -10.44 -11.82 5.33
C ARG A 146 -9.05 -12.31 5.73
N VAL A 147 -8.80 -12.49 7.02
CA VAL A 147 -7.48 -12.93 7.51
C VAL A 147 -7.46 -14.46 7.58
N LYS A 148 -6.94 -15.10 6.55
CA LYS A 148 -6.96 -16.56 6.36
C LYS A 148 -5.65 -17.27 6.69
N VAL A 149 -4.56 -16.51 6.85
CA VAL A 149 -3.22 -17.04 7.13
C VAL A 149 -2.60 -16.27 8.28
N ASP A 150 -1.81 -16.94 9.12
CA ASP A 150 -1.19 -16.34 10.30
C ASP A 150 0.04 -15.51 9.96
N GLN A 151 0.75 -15.86 8.91
CA GLN A 151 1.96 -15.20 8.47
C GLN A 151 1.97 -15.00 6.97
N LEU A 152 2.52 -13.87 6.53
CA LEU A 152 2.77 -13.56 5.13
C LEU A 152 4.26 -13.23 4.99
N ILE A 153 4.94 -13.98 4.13
CA ILE A 153 6.38 -13.81 3.89
C ILE A 153 6.59 -13.56 2.39
N PHE A 154 7.17 -12.41 2.07
CA PHE A 154 7.67 -12.13 0.72
C PHE A 154 9.14 -12.52 0.67
N ALA A 155 9.45 -13.64 0.02
CA ALA A 155 10.82 -14.06 -0.24
C ALA A 155 11.34 -13.33 -1.49
N ILE A 156 12.35 -12.49 -1.30
CA ILE A 156 12.93 -11.70 -2.40
C ILE A 156 13.91 -12.60 -3.17
N ASN A 157 13.60 -12.84 -4.43
CA ASN A 157 14.49 -13.58 -5.32
C ASN A 157 14.38 -13.01 -6.75
N THR A 158 15.48 -12.51 -7.26
CA THR A 158 15.52 -11.85 -8.58
C THR A 158 15.58 -12.85 -9.74
N ASP A 159 16.06 -14.07 -9.50
CA ASP A 159 16.13 -15.12 -10.52
C ASP A 159 14.78 -15.84 -10.71
N ALA A 160 14.21 -15.76 -11.91
CA ALA A 160 12.92 -16.37 -12.23
C ALA A 160 12.97 -17.91 -12.16
N SER A 161 14.07 -18.55 -12.57
CA SER A 161 14.20 -20.00 -12.56
C SER A 161 14.23 -20.53 -11.12
N VAL A 162 14.93 -19.82 -10.23
CA VAL A 162 14.96 -20.16 -8.81
C VAL A 162 13.58 -19.97 -8.17
N ARG A 163 12.85 -18.90 -8.52
CA ARG A 163 11.47 -18.72 -8.05
C ARG A 163 10.56 -19.88 -8.44
N MET A 164 10.68 -20.35 -9.70
CA MET A 164 9.90 -21.50 -10.20
C MET A 164 10.27 -22.81 -9.49
N GLN A 165 11.55 -23.05 -9.23
CA GLN A 165 11.97 -24.22 -8.48
C GLN A 165 11.42 -24.23 -7.05
N LYS A 166 11.43 -23.08 -6.38
CA LYS A 166 10.86 -22.92 -5.03
C LYS A 166 9.36 -23.16 -5.01
N LEU A 167 8.64 -22.68 -6.03
CA LEU A 167 7.20 -22.96 -6.16
C LEU A 167 6.93 -24.47 -6.29
N ARG A 168 7.64 -25.16 -7.21
CA ARG A 168 7.50 -26.62 -7.42
C ARG A 168 7.87 -27.45 -6.20
N LYS A 169 8.80 -26.98 -5.38
CA LYS A 169 9.18 -27.63 -4.12
C LYS A 169 8.29 -27.25 -2.93
N ASN A 170 7.24 -26.44 -3.18
CA ASN A 170 6.38 -25.90 -2.13
C ASN A 170 7.10 -25.08 -1.05
N GLU A 171 8.27 -24.53 -1.37
CA GLU A 171 8.98 -23.57 -0.52
C GLU A 171 8.32 -22.19 -0.58
N CYS A 172 7.61 -21.87 -1.68
CA CYS A 172 6.74 -20.74 -1.85
C CYS A 172 5.38 -21.20 -2.40
N GLN A 173 4.29 -20.57 -1.97
CA GLN A 173 2.93 -20.92 -2.41
C GLN A 173 2.46 -20.06 -3.58
N VAL A 174 3.06 -18.89 -3.78
CA VAL A 174 2.75 -17.97 -4.88
C VAL A 174 4.04 -17.41 -5.45
N THR A 175 4.10 -17.24 -6.75
CA THR A 175 5.19 -16.51 -7.43
C THR A 175 4.62 -15.60 -8.51
N LEU A 176 5.37 -14.55 -8.83
CA LEU A 176 4.99 -13.55 -9.85
C LEU A 176 6.02 -13.56 -10.97
N ASN A 177 5.58 -13.12 -12.16
CA ASN A 177 6.42 -12.87 -13.33
C ASN A 177 7.31 -14.09 -13.69
N PRO A 178 6.72 -15.25 -14.06
CA PRO A 178 7.46 -16.35 -14.64
C PRO A 178 8.04 -15.91 -15.99
N ARG A 179 9.09 -16.58 -16.46
CA ARG A 179 9.59 -16.30 -17.81
C ARG A 179 8.54 -16.76 -18.84
N PRO A 180 8.33 -16.03 -19.93
CA PRO A 180 7.41 -16.45 -21.00
C PRO A 180 7.70 -17.86 -21.52
N ALA A 181 8.97 -18.24 -21.65
CA ALA A 181 9.39 -19.57 -22.11
C ALA A 181 8.99 -20.72 -21.15
N ASP A 182 8.70 -20.42 -19.87
CA ASP A 182 8.30 -21.43 -18.89
C ASP A 182 6.77 -21.63 -18.85
N LEU A 183 5.98 -20.76 -19.48
CA LEU A 183 4.52 -20.73 -19.35
C LEU A 183 3.83 -22.02 -19.80
N ASP A 184 4.27 -22.63 -20.89
CA ASP A 184 3.66 -23.86 -21.39
C ASP A 184 3.91 -25.05 -20.45
N ALA A 185 5.12 -25.16 -19.94
CA ALA A 185 5.46 -26.17 -18.94
C ALA A 185 4.71 -25.97 -17.62
N LEU A 186 4.48 -24.70 -17.22
CA LEU A 186 3.72 -24.37 -16.02
C LEU A 186 2.22 -24.65 -16.20
N LYS A 187 1.65 -24.36 -17.38
CA LYS A 187 0.25 -24.69 -17.71
C LYS A 187 0.00 -26.21 -17.74
N ALA A 188 0.99 -26.99 -18.14
CA ALA A 188 0.90 -28.44 -18.15
C ALA A 188 1.01 -29.09 -16.77
N ASP A 189 1.54 -28.38 -15.80
CA ASP A 189 1.70 -28.87 -14.42
C ASP A 189 0.40 -28.80 -13.65
N LYS A 190 -0.24 -29.96 -13.40
CA LYS A 190 -1.53 -30.07 -12.69
C LYS A 190 -1.48 -29.66 -11.21
N GLN A 191 -0.29 -29.50 -10.64
CA GLN A 191 -0.12 -29.06 -9.25
C GLN A 191 -0.11 -27.54 -9.15
N LEU A 192 -0.03 -26.81 -10.28
CA LEU A 192 0.05 -25.37 -10.32
C LEU A 192 -1.22 -24.74 -10.89
N GLN A 193 -1.62 -23.63 -10.32
CA GLN A 193 -2.66 -22.76 -10.87
C GLN A 193 -2.02 -21.50 -11.47
N ILE A 194 -2.31 -21.21 -12.72
CA ILE A 194 -1.83 -20.00 -13.40
C ILE A 194 -2.99 -19.03 -13.55
N CYS A 195 -2.76 -17.80 -13.09
CA CYS A 195 -3.63 -16.66 -13.33
C CYS A 195 -2.93 -15.70 -14.30
N LEU A 196 -3.53 -15.49 -15.46
CA LEU A 196 -3.08 -14.51 -16.43
C LEU A 196 -3.97 -13.28 -16.31
N LEU A 197 -3.38 -12.16 -15.88
CA LEU A 197 -4.04 -10.87 -15.95
C LEU A 197 -3.79 -10.32 -17.35
N TYR A 198 -4.81 -10.33 -18.19
CA TYR A 198 -4.78 -9.65 -19.48
C TYR A 198 -4.95 -8.14 -19.19
N THR A 199 -3.85 -7.40 -19.22
CA THR A 199 -3.92 -5.97 -19.50
C THR A 199 -4.11 -5.86 -21.01
N SER A 200 -5.21 -5.30 -21.47
CA SER A 200 -5.39 -4.95 -22.87
C SER A 200 -4.35 -3.86 -23.19
N ASP A 201 -3.23 -4.27 -23.76
CA ASP A 201 -2.34 -3.36 -24.45
C ASP A 201 -3.03 -2.95 -25.75
N ALA A 202 -3.62 -1.77 -25.74
CA ALA A 202 -4.21 -1.15 -26.92
C ALA A 202 -3.13 -0.64 -27.91
N ALA A 203 -1.89 -1.09 -27.76
CA ALA A 203 -0.76 -0.65 -28.58
C ALA A 203 -0.37 -1.60 -29.72
N ASP A 204 -0.94 -2.82 -29.78
CA ASP A 204 -0.54 -3.83 -30.79
C ASP A 204 -1.51 -3.97 -31.97
N GLU A 205 -2.47 -3.06 -32.19
CA GLU A 205 -3.39 -3.13 -33.34
C GLU A 205 -3.10 -2.12 -34.47
N GLU A 206 -1.93 -1.50 -34.53
CA GLU A 206 -1.56 -0.60 -35.62
C GLU A 206 -0.44 -1.14 -36.54
N ASP A 207 -0.26 -2.44 -36.73
CA ASP A 207 0.57 -2.99 -37.81
C ASP A 207 -0.07 -4.23 -38.42
N SER A 208 -1.12 -3.98 -39.28
CA SER A 208 -1.57 -4.95 -40.27
C SER A 208 -2.24 -4.27 -41.47
#